data_5e031e589f43c45e8792970eb292b7ef
#
_entry.id   5e031e589f43c45e8792970eb292b7ef
#
_cell.length_a   1.000
_cell.length_b   1.000
_cell.length_c   1.000
_cell.angle_alpha   90.00
_cell.angle_beta   90.00
_cell.angle_gamma   90.00
#
_symmetry.space_group_name_H-M   'P 1'
#
loop_
_entity.id
_entity.type
_entity.pdbx_description
1 polymer ?
#
loop_
_entity_poly.entity_id
_entity_poly.type
_entity_poly.pdbx_seq_one_letter_code
_entity_poly.pdbx_strand_id
1 'polypeptide(L)'
;AYCFEISVLRECLKMDASDIESYVSCLRKKNMPVVDVYAPYIEGMEIADREDLWCCNAILRREINASLMRKGVTFIDPESAYIDADVRIGMDTVIYPDVYMSGRTVIGEGCRIYNGCRFDNTVVGDNCDMQAVVAIDAVVDDGARVGPYVRLRPNTHIGKNCKIGNFVEIKNSTIGEKTSVAHLTYVGDSDVGSHVNMGCGTVFVNYDGFEKHRCKVGDNVFLGCQTALVAPVTVGDDVYTAAGSVITEDIPAGTLAIARTRQENREGWVAKYRAIKKKEK
;
A
#
# COMPACT_ATOMS: atom_id res chain seq x y z
N ALA A 1 26.84 5.62 26.47
CA ALA A 1 26.72 4.18 26.74
C ALA A 1 27.94 3.69 27.49
N TYR A 2 27.78 2.72 28.37
CA TYR A 2 28.86 2.14 29.14
C TYR A 2 28.92 0.63 28.93
N CYS A 3 30.12 0.09 28.77
CA CYS A 3 30.37 -1.33 28.64
C CYS A 3 31.35 -1.77 29.74
N PHE A 4 30.96 -2.75 30.54
CA PHE A 4 31.77 -3.29 31.62
C PHE A 4 32.02 -4.78 31.41
N GLU A 5 33.22 -5.24 31.75
CA GLU A 5 33.41 -6.67 32.00
C GLU A 5 32.55 -7.12 33.20
N ILE A 6 31.98 -8.33 33.16
CA ILE A 6 31.09 -8.83 34.21
C ILE A 6 31.76 -8.86 35.58
N SER A 7 33.06 -9.16 35.64
CA SER A 7 33.83 -9.13 36.88
C SER A 7 33.92 -7.72 37.46
N VAL A 8 34.16 -6.73 36.62
CA VAL A 8 34.26 -5.31 37.01
C VAL A 8 32.89 -4.79 37.44
N LEU A 9 31.81 -5.14 36.72
CA LEU A 9 30.45 -4.76 37.07
C LEU A 9 30.05 -5.29 38.46
N ARG A 10 30.41 -6.54 38.78
CA ARG A 10 30.17 -7.12 40.11
C ARG A 10 30.91 -6.37 41.23
N GLU A 11 32.07 -5.88 40.95
CA GLU A 11 32.81 -5.04 41.91
C GLU A 11 32.18 -3.64 42.03
N CYS A 12 31.73 -3.05 40.94
CA CYS A 12 30.99 -1.78 40.94
C CYS A 12 29.71 -1.85 41.78
N LEU A 13 28.94 -2.93 41.69
CA LEU A 13 27.70 -3.13 42.45
C LEU A 13 27.92 -3.22 43.96
N LYS A 14 29.17 -3.45 44.42
CA LYS A 14 29.55 -3.42 45.84
C LYS A 14 29.98 -2.02 46.32
N MET A 15 30.07 -1.04 45.42
CA MET A 15 30.51 0.31 45.74
C MET A 15 29.28 1.16 46.09
N ASP A 16 29.44 2.05 47.04
CA ASP A 16 28.47 3.05 47.39
C ASP A 16 28.57 4.25 46.42
N ALA A 17 27.99 4.06 45.21
CA ALA A 17 27.97 5.07 44.17
C ALA A 17 26.54 5.26 43.66
N SER A 18 26.14 6.50 43.46
CA SER A 18 24.74 6.86 43.13
C SER A 18 24.39 6.70 41.64
N ASP A 19 25.41 6.69 40.78
CA ASP A 19 25.25 6.67 39.34
C ASP A 19 26.46 6.03 38.63
N ILE A 20 26.34 5.76 37.35
CA ILE A 20 27.38 5.10 36.54
C ILE A 20 28.64 5.93 36.42
N GLU A 21 28.55 7.25 36.38
CA GLU A 21 29.69 8.15 36.29
C GLU A 21 30.54 8.10 37.57
N SER A 22 29.89 7.99 38.71
CA SER A 22 30.55 7.77 40.01
C SER A 22 31.28 6.44 40.03
N TYR A 23 30.71 5.36 39.45
CA TYR A 23 31.43 4.08 39.30
C TYR A 23 32.68 4.21 38.41
N VAL A 24 32.57 4.85 37.24
CA VAL A 24 33.69 5.07 36.33
C VAL A 24 34.80 5.88 37.01
N SER A 25 34.44 6.92 37.74
CA SER A 25 35.37 7.74 38.53
C SER A 25 36.07 6.90 39.59
N CYS A 26 35.36 6.01 40.26
CA CYS A 26 35.94 5.12 41.27
C CYS A 26 36.90 4.09 40.66
N LEU A 27 36.57 3.53 39.48
CA LEU A 27 37.46 2.62 38.74
C LEU A 27 38.76 3.32 38.33
N ARG A 28 38.68 4.55 37.82
CA ARG A 28 39.88 5.38 37.52
C ARG A 28 40.75 5.62 38.73
N LYS A 29 40.14 5.95 39.88
CA LYS A 29 40.88 6.13 41.15
C LYS A 29 41.58 4.85 41.62
N LYS A 30 41.02 3.68 41.28
CA LYS A 30 41.63 2.38 41.62
C LYS A 30 42.62 1.90 40.56
N ASN A 31 43.00 2.74 39.59
CA ASN A 31 43.90 2.41 38.48
C ASN A 31 43.42 1.20 37.63
N MET A 32 42.13 0.96 37.60
CA MET A 32 41.55 -0.03 36.67
C MET A 32 41.50 0.52 35.26
N PRO A 33 41.74 -0.30 34.23
CA PRO A 33 41.73 0.18 32.86
C PRO A 33 40.32 0.67 32.46
N VAL A 34 40.25 1.97 32.14
CA VAL A 34 39.07 2.63 31.60
C VAL A 34 39.43 3.23 30.25
N VAL A 35 38.73 2.83 29.20
CA VAL A 35 38.96 3.34 27.85
C VAL A 35 37.81 4.22 27.46
N ASP A 36 38.08 5.45 27.06
CA ASP A 36 37.11 6.34 26.49
C ASP A 36 37.01 6.07 24.99
N VAL A 37 35.80 5.73 24.52
CA VAL A 37 35.52 5.52 23.09
C VAL A 37 34.71 6.72 22.58
N TYR A 38 35.27 7.42 21.60
CA TYR A 38 34.55 8.50 20.95
C TYR A 38 33.56 7.94 19.95
N ALA A 39 32.29 8.20 20.19
CA ALA A 39 31.20 7.97 19.23
C ALA A 39 30.75 9.32 18.65
N PRO A 40 30.23 9.36 17.40
CA PRO A 40 29.55 10.54 16.89
C PRO A 40 28.43 10.98 17.86
N TYR A 41 28.22 12.30 17.99
CA TYR A 41 27.22 12.87 18.90
C TYR A 41 25.83 12.17 18.77
N ILE A 42 25.45 11.83 17.55
CA ILE A 42 24.21 11.15 17.20
C ILE A 42 24.06 9.76 17.84
N GLU A 43 25.16 9.00 17.96
CA GLU A 43 25.16 7.65 18.55
C GLU A 43 25.09 7.68 20.08
N GLY A 44 25.44 8.82 20.69
CA GLY A 44 25.41 9.05 22.14
C GLY A 44 24.24 9.92 22.60
N MET A 45 23.33 10.30 21.71
CA MET A 45 22.22 11.20 22.05
C MET A 45 21.25 10.52 23.02
N GLU A 46 21.00 11.15 24.15
CA GLU A 46 20.02 10.71 25.14
C GLU A 46 18.64 11.22 24.75
N ILE A 47 17.62 10.39 24.90
CA ILE A 47 16.22 10.73 24.66
C ILE A 47 15.53 10.82 26.01
N ALA A 48 15.44 12.04 26.55
CA ALA A 48 14.79 12.31 27.84
C ALA A 48 13.32 12.72 27.67
N ASP A 49 12.98 13.34 26.53
CA ASP A 49 11.63 13.83 26.27
C ASP A 49 11.22 13.65 24.80
N ARG A 50 10.05 14.19 24.43
CA ARG A 50 9.50 14.07 23.07
C ARG A 50 10.18 14.98 22.06
N GLU A 51 10.81 16.06 22.49
CA GLU A 51 11.60 16.95 21.65
C GLU A 51 12.89 16.25 21.23
N ASP A 52 13.57 15.60 22.18
CA ASP A 52 14.74 14.77 21.90
C ASP A 52 14.39 13.63 20.94
N LEU A 53 13.26 12.94 21.15
CA LEU A 53 12.77 11.90 20.26
C LEU A 53 12.52 12.44 18.85
N TRP A 54 11.93 13.63 18.73
CA TRP A 54 11.72 14.28 17.43
C TRP A 54 13.06 14.62 16.75
N CYS A 55 14.01 15.15 17.49
CA CYS A 55 15.37 15.43 17.00
C CYS A 55 16.06 14.17 16.50
N CYS A 56 16.03 13.08 17.28
CA CYS A 56 16.61 11.79 16.88
C CYS A 56 15.96 11.24 15.60
N ASN A 57 14.63 11.28 15.52
CA ASN A 57 13.91 10.82 14.32
C ASN A 57 14.28 11.66 13.09
N ALA A 58 14.44 12.98 13.22
CA ALA A 58 14.85 13.85 12.11
C ALA A 58 16.25 13.49 11.60
N ILE A 59 17.17 13.20 12.51
CA ILE A 59 18.53 12.81 12.19
C ILE A 59 18.54 11.44 11.49
N LEU A 60 17.89 10.43 12.04
CA LEU A 60 17.80 9.08 11.45
C LEU A 60 17.17 9.12 10.06
N ARG A 61 16.08 9.88 9.88
CA ARG A 61 15.46 10.07 8.56
C ARG A 61 16.46 10.60 7.54
N ARG A 62 17.22 11.63 7.89
CA ARG A 62 18.25 12.21 7.00
C ARG A 62 19.33 11.19 6.64
N GLU A 63 19.79 10.41 7.59
CA GLU A 63 20.79 9.37 7.34
C GLU A 63 20.27 8.25 6.45
N ILE A 64 19.06 7.75 6.70
CA ILE A 64 18.41 6.73 5.87
C ILE A 64 18.27 7.26 4.43
N ASN A 65 17.66 8.45 4.25
CA ASN A 65 17.45 9.02 2.94
C ASN A 65 18.77 9.32 2.22
N ALA A 66 19.79 9.82 2.93
CA ALA A 66 21.12 10.01 2.37
C ALA A 66 21.79 8.69 1.96
N SER A 67 21.58 7.61 2.72
CA SER A 67 22.05 6.28 2.34
C SER A 67 21.40 5.77 1.07
N LEU A 68 20.07 5.97 0.90
CA LEU A 68 19.34 5.61 -0.30
C LEU A 68 19.79 6.45 -1.51
N MET A 69 20.01 7.76 -1.34
CA MET A 69 20.57 8.62 -2.40
C MET A 69 21.94 8.14 -2.87
N ARG A 70 22.81 7.73 -1.97
CA ARG A 70 24.12 7.14 -2.33
C ARG A 70 24.00 5.83 -3.13
N LYS A 71 22.88 5.15 -3.04
CA LYS A 71 22.55 3.92 -3.80
C LYS A 71 21.82 4.21 -5.11
N GLY A 72 21.68 5.48 -5.52
CA GLY A 72 21.10 5.86 -6.80
C GLY A 72 19.60 6.20 -6.74
N VAL A 73 19.00 6.35 -5.57
CA VAL A 73 17.61 6.81 -5.43
C VAL A 73 17.56 8.34 -5.50
N THR A 74 16.62 8.86 -6.26
CA THR A 74 16.40 10.31 -6.38
C THR A 74 15.25 10.75 -5.47
N PHE A 75 15.47 11.76 -4.63
CA PHE A 75 14.43 12.40 -3.81
C PHE A 75 14.16 13.79 -4.34
N ILE A 76 12.89 14.15 -4.53
CA ILE A 76 12.50 15.53 -4.84
C ILE A 76 12.58 16.40 -3.59
N ASP A 77 12.13 15.85 -2.45
CA ASP A 77 12.28 16.45 -1.13
C ASP A 77 12.57 15.37 -0.08
N PRO A 78 13.84 15.19 0.31
CA PRO A 78 14.21 14.17 1.28
C PRO A 78 13.71 14.47 2.70
N GLU A 79 13.34 15.71 3.02
CA GLU A 79 12.88 16.07 4.37
C GLU A 79 11.43 15.65 4.62
N SER A 80 10.62 15.49 3.57
CA SER A 80 9.22 15.07 3.67
C SER A 80 9.01 13.57 3.40
N ALA A 81 10.07 12.81 3.12
CA ALA A 81 10.00 11.36 2.93
C ALA A 81 10.33 10.63 4.24
N TYR A 82 9.39 9.81 4.73
CA TYR A 82 9.51 9.00 5.94
C TYR A 82 9.71 7.53 5.57
N ILE A 83 10.93 7.05 5.66
CA ILE A 83 11.33 5.71 5.21
C ILE A 83 12.04 4.98 6.35
N ASP A 84 11.54 3.79 6.70
CA ASP A 84 12.14 2.96 7.75
C ASP A 84 13.49 2.36 7.29
N ALA A 85 14.33 2.01 8.24
CA ALA A 85 15.69 1.53 7.99
C ALA A 85 15.75 0.20 7.19
N ASP A 86 14.73 -0.65 7.33
CA ASP A 86 14.65 -1.95 6.65
C ASP A 86 14.11 -1.88 5.22
N VAL A 87 13.62 -0.72 4.79
CA VAL A 87 13.09 -0.49 3.44
C VAL A 87 14.23 -0.52 2.42
N ARG A 88 13.97 -1.15 1.28
CA ARG A 88 14.91 -1.23 0.17
C ARG A 88 14.30 -0.56 -1.05
N ILE A 89 15.09 0.26 -1.75
CA ILE A 89 14.65 0.96 -2.96
C ILE A 89 15.75 0.79 -4.01
N GLY A 90 15.34 0.37 -5.22
CA GLY A 90 16.22 0.20 -6.37
C GLY A 90 16.71 1.53 -6.95
N MET A 91 17.81 1.47 -7.71
CA MET A 91 18.40 2.64 -8.36
C MET A 91 17.44 3.27 -9.38
N ASP A 92 17.67 4.54 -9.69
CA ASP A 92 16.88 5.32 -10.64
C ASP A 92 15.39 5.49 -10.26
N THR A 93 15.00 5.02 -9.08
CA THR A 93 13.68 5.29 -8.53
C THR A 93 13.60 6.72 -8.00
N VAL A 94 12.49 7.41 -8.32
CA VAL A 94 12.23 8.80 -7.91
C VAL A 94 11.17 8.83 -6.83
N ILE A 95 11.51 9.39 -5.67
CA ILE A 95 10.62 9.57 -4.52
C ILE A 95 10.17 11.03 -4.46
N TYR A 96 8.86 11.24 -4.57
CA TYR A 96 8.23 12.55 -4.45
C TYR A 96 7.95 12.90 -2.98
N PRO A 97 7.56 14.15 -2.65
CA PRO A 97 7.25 14.56 -1.28
C PRO A 97 6.13 13.75 -0.63
N ASP A 98 6.09 13.74 0.70
CA ASP A 98 5.02 13.16 1.52
C ASP A 98 4.81 11.65 1.26
N VAL A 99 5.90 10.92 1.11
CA VAL A 99 5.90 9.45 0.98
C VAL A 99 6.24 8.82 2.33
N TYR A 100 5.50 7.78 2.70
CA TYR A 100 5.73 6.97 3.89
C TYR A 100 5.95 5.50 3.54
N MET A 101 7.07 4.92 3.98
CA MET A 101 7.40 3.51 3.75
C MET A 101 7.87 2.86 5.04
N SER A 102 7.23 1.75 5.41
CA SER A 102 7.54 1.04 6.67
C SER A 102 7.71 -0.46 6.47
N GLY A 103 8.20 -1.09 7.52
CA GLY A 103 8.39 -2.52 7.60
C GLY A 103 9.39 -3.05 6.57
N ARG A 104 9.11 -4.22 6.01
CA ARG A 104 9.96 -4.86 4.99
C ARG A 104 9.59 -4.47 3.57
N THR A 105 9.20 -3.22 3.35
CA THR A 105 8.86 -2.71 2.02
C THR A 105 10.05 -2.74 1.09
N VAL A 106 9.81 -3.19 -0.15
CA VAL A 106 10.79 -3.25 -1.22
C VAL A 106 10.21 -2.56 -2.45
N ILE A 107 10.95 -1.59 -3.00
CA ILE A 107 10.62 -0.92 -4.27
C ILE A 107 11.72 -1.26 -5.27
N GLY A 108 11.34 -1.64 -6.47
CA GLY A 108 12.24 -1.96 -7.57
C GLY A 108 12.97 -0.76 -8.15
N GLU A 109 13.60 -0.96 -9.30
CA GLU A 109 14.36 0.05 -10.03
C GLU A 109 13.46 0.88 -10.96
N GLY A 110 13.84 2.12 -11.24
CA GLY A 110 13.18 2.98 -12.24
C GLY A 110 11.74 3.37 -11.92
N CYS A 111 11.30 3.22 -10.68
CA CYS A 111 9.94 3.54 -10.26
C CYS A 111 9.74 5.04 -10.04
N ARG A 112 8.49 5.49 -10.13
CA ARG A 112 8.05 6.82 -9.71
C ARG A 112 7.04 6.69 -8.58
N ILE A 113 7.44 7.09 -7.38
CA ILE A 113 6.60 7.04 -6.19
C ILE A 113 6.14 8.45 -5.87
N TYR A 114 4.96 8.80 -6.36
CA TYR A 114 4.40 10.14 -6.22
C TYR A 114 3.90 10.41 -4.80
N ASN A 115 3.62 11.67 -4.52
CA ASN A 115 3.15 12.14 -3.21
C ASN A 115 1.89 11.41 -2.70
N GLY A 116 1.79 11.29 -1.38
CA GLY A 116 0.68 10.65 -0.69
C GLY A 116 0.70 9.11 -0.75
N CYS A 117 1.79 8.50 -1.22
CA CYS A 117 1.96 7.05 -1.14
C CYS A 117 2.34 6.61 0.27
N ARG A 118 1.66 5.58 0.75
CA ARG A 118 1.96 4.88 2.00
C ARG A 118 2.07 3.39 1.76
N PHE A 119 3.24 2.83 2.04
CA PHE A 119 3.52 1.40 1.91
C PHE A 119 3.93 0.80 3.25
N ASP A 120 3.38 -0.37 3.56
CA ASP A 120 3.74 -1.16 4.72
C ASP A 120 3.88 -2.63 4.29
N ASN A 121 5.05 -3.25 4.51
CA ASN A 121 5.36 -4.62 4.10
C ASN A 121 4.98 -4.92 2.64
N THR A 122 5.15 -3.95 1.74
CA THR A 122 4.70 -4.02 0.35
C THR A 122 5.88 -4.23 -0.59
N VAL A 123 5.70 -5.08 -1.59
CA VAL A 123 6.69 -5.29 -2.64
C VAL A 123 6.18 -4.64 -3.94
N VAL A 124 6.98 -3.76 -4.52
CA VAL A 124 6.73 -3.13 -5.82
C VAL A 124 7.88 -3.49 -6.75
N GLY A 125 7.58 -4.05 -7.90
CA GLY A 125 8.55 -4.39 -8.95
C GLY A 125 9.14 -3.18 -9.66
N ASP A 126 9.82 -3.43 -10.76
CA ASP A 126 10.54 -2.40 -11.51
C ASP A 126 9.62 -1.55 -12.40
N ASN A 127 10.03 -0.31 -12.68
CA ASN A 127 9.37 0.60 -13.63
C ASN A 127 7.88 0.85 -13.33
N CYS A 128 7.50 0.87 -12.07
CA CYS A 128 6.13 1.13 -11.63
C CYS A 128 5.88 2.63 -11.39
N ASP A 129 4.67 3.08 -11.72
CA ASP A 129 4.16 4.41 -11.37
C ASP A 129 3.12 4.29 -10.26
N MET A 130 3.40 4.83 -9.06
CA MET A 130 2.51 4.75 -7.89
C MET A 130 2.10 6.15 -7.45
N GLN A 131 0.80 6.46 -7.47
CA GLN A 131 0.30 7.80 -7.15
C GLN A 131 -0.79 7.75 -6.07
N ALA A 132 -0.58 8.40 -4.94
CA ALA A 132 -1.52 8.45 -3.81
C ALA A 132 -2.10 7.06 -3.48
N VAL A 133 -1.22 6.08 -3.31
CA VAL A 133 -1.56 4.67 -3.06
C VAL A 133 -1.33 4.33 -1.60
N VAL A 134 -2.31 3.67 -0.98
CA VAL A 134 -2.12 3.01 0.32
C VAL A 134 -2.06 1.51 0.07
N ALA A 135 -0.89 0.90 0.28
CA ALA A 135 -0.69 -0.54 0.12
C ALA A 135 -0.12 -1.15 1.40
N ILE A 136 -0.74 -2.23 1.86
CA ILE A 136 -0.36 -2.96 3.07
C ILE A 136 -0.33 -4.45 2.75
N ASP A 137 0.79 -5.12 3.04
CA ASP A 137 1.00 -6.55 2.78
C ASP A 137 0.58 -6.94 1.35
N ALA A 138 1.02 -6.15 0.36
CA ALA A 138 0.63 -6.27 -1.04
C ALA A 138 1.85 -6.48 -1.95
N VAL A 139 1.61 -7.05 -3.12
CA VAL A 139 2.61 -7.23 -4.17
C VAL A 139 2.12 -6.56 -5.44
N VAL A 140 3.00 -5.79 -6.08
CA VAL A 140 2.77 -5.14 -7.38
C VAL A 140 3.93 -5.50 -8.29
N ASP A 141 3.66 -6.17 -9.39
CA ASP A 141 4.68 -6.58 -10.35
C ASP A 141 5.09 -5.42 -11.29
N ASP A 142 6.13 -5.69 -12.08
CA ASP A 142 6.79 -4.71 -12.94
C ASP A 142 5.85 -3.97 -13.89
N GLY A 143 6.15 -2.70 -14.14
CA GLY A 143 5.48 -1.85 -15.13
C GLY A 143 4.04 -1.47 -14.79
N ALA A 144 3.55 -1.80 -13.60
CA ALA A 144 2.20 -1.45 -13.19
C ALA A 144 2.07 0.07 -12.95
N ARG A 145 0.88 0.60 -13.27
CA ARG A 145 0.49 1.97 -12.98
C ARG A 145 -0.68 1.96 -12.02
N VAL A 146 -0.46 2.48 -10.81
CA VAL A 146 -1.45 2.41 -9.72
C VAL A 146 -1.74 3.80 -9.18
N GLY A 147 -3.00 4.16 -9.11
CA GLY A 147 -3.45 5.43 -8.56
C GLY A 147 -4.09 6.39 -9.58
N PRO A 148 -4.48 7.59 -9.11
CA PRO A 148 -4.47 8.01 -7.71
C PRO A 148 -5.61 7.43 -6.87
N TYR A 149 -5.46 7.54 -5.53
CA TYR A 149 -6.46 7.12 -4.54
C TYR A 149 -6.84 5.65 -4.63
N VAL A 150 -5.84 4.80 -4.64
CA VAL A 150 -5.99 3.34 -4.65
C VAL A 150 -5.63 2.77 -3.28
N ARG A 151 -6.42 1.79 -2.82
CA ARG A 151 -6.12 1.02 -1.63
C ARG A 151 -5.89 -0.45 -1.97
N LEU A 152 -4.66 -0.91 -1.80
CA LEU A 152 -4.29 -2.32 -1.86
C LEU A 152 -4.22 -2.87 -0.44
N ARG A 153 -5.11 -3.81 -0.12
CA ARG A 153 -5.21 -4.42 1.21
C ARG A 153 -4.42 -5.73 1.26
N PRO A 154 -4.23 -6.31 2.45
CA PRO A 154 -3.48 -7.55 2.61
C PRO A 154 -3.88 -8.66 1.64
N ASN A 155 -2.86 -9.43 1.20
CA ASN A 155 -2.96 -10.50 0.23
C ASN A 155 -3.45 -10.06 -1.16
N THR A 156 -3.14 -8.82 -1.55
CA THR A 156 -3.37 -8.35 -2.91
C THR A 156 -2.13 -8.55 -3.75
N HIS A 157 -2.31 -9.12 -4.95
CA HIS A 157 -1.25 -9.23 -5.94
C HIS A 157 -1.71 -8.59 -7.27
N ILE A 158 -0.97 -7.61 -7.74
CA ILE A 158 -1.19 -6.92 -9.02
C ILE A 158 -0.14 -7.38 -10.01
N GLY A 159 -0.56 -8.00 -11.08
CA GLY A 159 0.30 -8.52 -12.14
C GLY A 159 0.96 -7.45 -12.99
N LYS A 160 1.88 -7.90 -13.86
CA LYS A 160 2.70 -7.02 -14.71
C LYS A 160 1.87 -6.13 -15.63
N ASN A 161 2.33 -4.87 -15.77
CA ASN A 161 1.73 -3.90 -16.69
C ASN A 161 0.24 -3.62 -16.46
N CYS A 162 -0.29 -3.92 -15.27
CA CYS A 162 -1.65 -3.57 -14.91
C CYS A 162 -1.85 -2.07 -14.80
N LYS A 163 -3.10 -1.64 -15.03
CA LYS A 163 -3.54 -0.27 -14.84
C LYS A 163 -4.64 -0.24 -13.79
N ILE A 164 -4.32 0.19 -12.58
CA ILE A 164 -5.26 0.33 -11.47
C ILE A 164 -5.50 1.82 -11.25
N GLY A 165 -6.70 2.28 -11.54
CA GLY A 165 -7.00 3.72 -11.56
C GLY A 165 -7.65 4.23 -10.29
N ASN A 166 -8.42 5.31 -10.44
CA ASN A 166 -8.89 6.14 -9.34
C ASN A 166 -9.97 5.47 -8.50
N PHE A 167 -9.88 5.63 -7.19
CA PHE A 167 -10.89 5.17 -6.23
C PHE A 167 -11.16 3.66 -6.36
N VAL A 168 -10.10 2.89 -6.44
CA VAL A 168 -10.15 1.44 -6.51
C VAL A 168 -9.67 0.85 -5.18
N GLU A 169 -10.41 -0.10 -4.65
CA GLU A 169 -9.98 -0.91 -3.52
C GLU A 169 -9.88 -2.38 -3.94
N ILE A 170 -8.74 -3.00 -3.65
CA ILE A 170 -8.49 -4.42 -3.92
C ILE A 170 -8.06 -5.10 -2.62
N LYS A 171 -8.65 -6.27 -2.33
CA LYS A 171 -8.40 -7.01 -1.10
C LYS A 171 -8.37 -8.52 -1.35
N ASN A 172 -7.35 -9.21 -0.84
CA ASN A 172 -7.24 -10.67 -0.87
C ASN A 172 -7.55 -11.24 -2.27
N SER A 173 -6.93 -10.62 -3.30
CA SER A 173 -7.24 -10.88 -4.70
C SER A 173 -5.98 -10.83 -5.56
N THR A 174 -5.98 -11.64 -6.61
CA THR A 174 -4.95 -11.63 -7.64
C THR A 174 -5.51 -11.01 -8.92
N ILE A 175 -4.78 -10.08 -9.51
CA ILE A 175 -5.10 -9.44 -10.78
C ILE A 175 -4.02 -9.85 -11.79
N GLY A 176 -4.40 -10.55 -12.84
CA GLY A 176 -3.51 -11.01 -13.91
C GLY A 176 -2.93 -9.86 -14.74
N GLU A 177 -1.89 -10.16 -15.51
CA GLU A 177 -1.11 -9.16 -16.25
C GLU A 177 -1.95 -8.35 -17.23
N LYS A 178 -1.55 -7.10 -17.49
CA LYS A 178 -2.19 -6.17 -18.47
C LYS A 178 -3.68 -5.95 -18.23
N THR A 179 -4.17 -6.25 -17.04
CA THR A 179 -5.56 -6.01 -16.65
C THR A 179 -5.76 -4.55 -16.25
N SER A 180 -6.91 -3.99 -16.64
CA SER A 180 -7.29 -2.61 -16.37
C SER A 180 -8.49 -2.55 -15.43
N VAL A 181 -8.30 -1.91 -14.25
CA VAL A 181 -9.32 -1.63 -13.23
C VAL A 181 -9.30 -0.13 -12.98
N ALA A 182 -9.95 0.64 -13.84
CA ALA A 182 -9.62 2.06 -13.97
C ALA A 182 -10.41 3.02 -13.07
N HIS A 183 -11.64 2.67 -12.61
CA HIS A 183 -12.52 3.64 -11.95
C HIS A 183 -13.49 3.03 -10.95
N LEU A 184 -13.55 3.59 -9.73
CA LEU A 184 -14.61 3.37 -8.74
C LEU A 184 -14.99 1.89 -8.56
N THR A 185 -14.01 1.02 -8.35
CA THR A 185 -14.20 -0.44 -8.38
C THR A 185 -13.75 -1.04 -7.05
N TYR A 186 -14.54 -2.02 -6.57
CA TYR A 186 -14.15 -2.87 -5.47
C TYR A 186 -13.93 -4.31 -5.94
N VAL A 187 -12.71 -4.84 -5.69
CA VAL A 187 -12.37 -6.25 -5.97
C VAL A 187 -11.98 -6.92 -4.65
N GLY A 188 -12.82 -7.82 -4.18
CA GLY A 188 -12.59 -8.55 -2.93
C GLY A 188 -12.64 -10.05 -3.11
N ASP A 189 -11.69 -10.76 -2.49
CA ASP A 189 -11.64 -12.22 -2.44
C ASP A 189 -11.82 -12.86 -3.84
N SER A 190 -10.95 -12.49 -4.81
CA SER A 190 -11.13 -12.86 -6.22
C SER A 190 -9.83 -13.21 -6.93
N ASP A 191 -9.94 -14.09 -7.93
CA ASP A 191 -8.88 -14.40 -8.88
C ASP A 191 -9.29 -13.89 -10.25
N VAL A 192 -8.59 -12.89 -10.75
CA VAL A 192 -8.86 -12.24 -12.04
C VAL A 192 -7.73 -12.55 -13.00
N GLY A 193 -8.06 -13.01 -14.17
CA GLY A 193 -7.13 -13.33 -15.24
C GLY A 193 -6.45 -12.12 -15.87
N SER A 194 -5.75 -12.38 -16.94
CA SER A 194 -4.98 -11.41 -17.72
C SER A 194 -5.81 -10.73 -18.78
N HIS A 195 -5.39 -9.51 -19.19
CA HIS A 195 -6.07 -8.74 -20.24
C HIS A 195 -7.57 -8.44 -19.97
N VAL A 196 -7.96 -8.41 -18.70
CA VAL A 196 -9.34 -8.08 -18.30
C VAL A 196 -9.52 -6.57 -18.27
N ASN A 197 -10.67 -6.10 -18.76
CA ASN A 197 -11.07 -4.71 -18.61
C ASN A 197 -12.31 -4.60 -17.72
N MET A 198 -12.19 -3.94 -16.58
CA MET A 198 -13.31 -3.69 -15.68
C MET A 198 -13.88 -2.30 -15.91
N GLY A 199 -15.14 -2.24 -16.28
CA GLY A 199 -15.88 -0.99 -16.41
C GLY A 199 -16.06 -0.27 -15.07
N CYS A 200 -16.27 1.04 -15.13
CA CYS A 200 -16.47 1.89 -13.95
C CYS A 200 -17.60 1.37 -13.07
N GLY A 201 -17.37 1.32 -11.77
CA GLY A 201 -18.38 0.88 -10.79
C GLY A 201 -18.60 -0.63 -10.74
N THR A 202 -17.69 -1.43 -11.27
CA THR A 202 -17.73 -2.89 -11.10
C THR A 202 -17.52 -3.24 -9.63
N VAL A 203 -18.34 -4.14 -9.09
CA VAL A 203 -18.29 -4.57 -7.69
C VAL A 203 -18.31 -6.08 -7.60
N PHE A 204 -17.37 -6.63 -6.85
CA PHE A 204 -17.36 -8.03 -6.45
C PHE A 204 -18.07 -8.15 -5.10
N VAL A 205 -19.31 -8.67 -5.12
CA VAL A 205 -20.15 -8.83 -3.93
C VAL A 205 -19.74 -10.13 -3.25
N ASN A 206 -18.69 -10.06 -2.43
CA ASN A 206 -17.99 -11.20 -1.85
C ASN A 206 -18.48 -11.63 -0.46
N TYR A 207 -19.45 -10.93 0.14
CA TYR A 207 -19.96 -11.20 1.48
C TYR A 207 -21.47 -11.34 1.49
N ASP A 208 -21.99 -12.45 2.03
CA ASP A 208 -23.41 -12.78 2.07
C ASP A 208 -24.11 -12.43 3.40
N GLY A 209 -23.38 -11.80 4.31
CA GLY A 209 -23.84 -11.49 5.66
C GLY A 209 -23.27 -12.44 6.74
N PHE A 210 -22.73 -13.59 6.34
CA PHE A 210 -22.17 -14.61 7.22
C PHE A 210 -20.75 -15.00 6.82
N GLU A 211 -20.51 -15.31 5.53
CA GLU A 211 -19.25 -15.80 5.01
C GLU A 211 -18.79 -14.98 3.79
N LYS A 212 -17.51 -15.11 3.45
CA LYS A 212 -16.93 -14.54 2.25
C LYS A 212 -16.72 -15.61 1.21
N HIS A 213 -17.16 -15.31 0.00
CA HIS A 213 -17.06 -16.18 -1.15
C HIS A 213 -16.10 -15.56 -2.18
N ARG A 214 -15.51 -16.43 -2.99
CA ARG A 214 -14.51 -16.05 -3.97
C ARG A 214 -15.11 -16.03 -5.37
N CYS A 215 -14.82 -15.00 -6.17
CA CYS A 215 -15.09 -14.95 -7.60
C CYS A 215 -13.86 -15.37 -8.40
N LYS A 216 -14.11 -15.95 -9.58
CA LYS A 216 -13.08 -16.20 -10.59
C LYS A 216 -13.47 -15.49 -11.89
N VAL A 217 -12.51 -14.81 -12.50
CA VAL A 217 -12.70 -14.16 -13.81
C VAL A 217 -11.57 -14.63 -14.71
N GLY A 218 -11.89 -15.18 -15.86
CA GLY A 218 -10.93 -15.67 -16.83
C GLY A 218 -10.17 -14.58 -17.57
N ASP A 219 -9.48 -14.98 -18.63
CA ASP A 219 -8.68 -14.07 -19.45
C ASP A 219 -9.51 -13.35 -20.50
N ASN A 220 -9.02 -12.19 -20.98
CA ASN A 220 -9.65 -11.38 -22.05
C ASN A 220 -11.10 -10.96 -21.78
N VAL A 221 -11.50 -10.85 -20.52
CA VAL A 221 -12.87 -10.53 -20.13
C VAL A 221 -13.11 -9.01 -20.15
N PHE A 222 -14.27 -8.60 -20.66
CA PHE A 222 -14.77 -7.24 -20.59
C PHE A 222 -15.98 -7.15 -19.66
N LEU A 223 -15.78 -6.62 -18.46
CA LEU A 223 -16.90 -6.32 -17.56
C LEU A 223 -17.45 -4.93 -17.86
N GLY A 224 -18.71 -4.88 -18.27
CA GLY A 224 -19.39 -3.60 -18.53
C GLY A 224 -19.51 -2.75 -17.26
N CYS A 225 -19.66 -1.43 -17.44
CA CYS A 225 -19.78 -0.51 -16.29
C CYS A 225 -20.91 -0.94 -15.34
N GLN A 226 -20.70 -0.76 -14.03
CA GLN A 226 -21.68 -1.13 -12.99
C GLN A 226 -22.10 -2.61 -13.03
N THR A 227 -21.23 -3.50 -13.45
CA THR A 227 -21.45 -4.94 -13.30
C THR A 227 -21.22 -5.32 -11.83
N ALA A 228 -22.19 -6.03 -11.24
CA ALA A 228 -22.05 -6.67 -9.93
C ALA A 228 -21.85 -8.18 -10.13
N LEU A 229 -20.75 -8.74 -9.61
CA LEU A 229 -20.50 -10.17 -9.54
C LEU A 229 -20.86 -10.66 -8.14
N VAL A 230 -21.94 -11.41 -7.99
CA VAL A 230 -22.39 -11.94 -6.69
C VAL A 230 -21.73 -13.29 -6.45
N ALA A 231 -20.73 -13.28 -5.58
CA ALA A 231 -19.93 -14.46 -5.28
C ALA A 231 -20.75 -15.55 -4.51
N PRO A 232 -20.45 -16.84 -4.74
CA PRO A 232 -19.42 -17.36 -5.65
C PRO A 232 -19.89 -17.38 -7.11
N VAL A 233 -19.07 -16.87 -8.03
CA VAL A 233 -19.36 -16.89 -9.46
C VAL A 233 -18.06 -17.07 -10.26
N THR A 234 -18.13 -17.84 -11.35
CA THR A 234 -17.03 -18.02 -12.30
C THR A 234 -17.42 -17.40 -13.65
N VAL A 235 -16.58 -16.47 -14.13
CA VAL A 235 -16.67 -15.88 -15.46
C VAL A 235 -15.59 -16.52 -16.33
N GLY A 236 -15.99 -17.19 -17.40
CA GLY A 236 -15.05 -17.85 -18.34
C GLY A 236 -14.23 -16.85 -19.14
N ASP A 237 -13.32 -17.38 -19.97
CA ASP A 237 -12.50 -16.55 -20.86
C ASP A 237 -13.31 -15.91 -21.98
N ASP A 238 -12.81 -14.80 -22.53
CA ASP A 238 -13.43 -14.09 -23.68
C ASP A 238 -14.89 -13.68 -23.44
N VAL A 239 -15.28 -13.41 -22.19
CA VAL A 239 -16.65 -13.02 -21.82
C VAL A 239 -16.80 -11.51 -21.85
N TYR A 240 -17.99 -11.08 -22.29
CA TYR A 240 -18.48 -9.71 -22.13
C TYR A 240 -19.69 -9.69 -21.20
N THR A 241 -19.76 -8.71 -20.28
CA THR A 241 -21.00 -8.43 -19.54
C THR A 241 -21.57 -7.10 -19.99
N ALA A 242 -22.89 -7.04 -20.15
CA ALA A 242 -23.60 -5.79 -20.48
C ALA A 242 -23.57 -4.86 -19.25
N ALA A 243 -23.37 -3.56 -19.47
CA ALA A 243 -23.38 -2.56 -18.39
C ALA A 243 -24.68 -2.64 -17.54
N GLY A 244 -24.52 -2.50 -16.21
CA GLY A 244 -25.64 -2.58 -15.26
C GLY A 244 -26.13 -4.00 -14.99
N SER A 245 -25.37 -5.03 -15.34
CA SER A 245 -25.73 -6.43 -15.08
C SER A 245 -25.41 -6.85 -13.65
N VAL A 246 -26.31 -7.63 -13.05
CA VAL A 246 -26.09 -8.32 -11.77
C VAL A 246 -25.95 -9.81 -12.06
N ILE A 247 -24.73 -10.31 -11.96
CA ILE A 247 -24.36 -11.69 -12.31
C ILE A 247 -24.43 -12.55 -11.06
N THR A 248 -25.27 -13.58 -11.08
CA THR A 248 -25.53 -14.49 -9.97
C THR A 248 -25.27 -15.95 -10.33
N GLU A 249 -24.92 -16.23 -11.58
CA GLU A 249 -24.63 -17.56 -12.12
C GLU A 249 -23.35 -17.53 -12.94
N ASP A 250 -22.69 -18.67 -13.07
CA ASP A 250 -21.48 -18.83 -13.87
C ASP A 250 -21.71 -18.46 -15.33
N ILE A 251 -20.74 -17.80 -15.96
CA ILE A 251 -20.80 -17.40 -17.36
C ILE A 251 -19.81 -18.27 -18.15
N PRO A 252 -20.31 -19.07 -19.13
CA PRO A 252 -19.44 -19.83 -20.02
C PRO A 252 -18.56 -18.94 -20.89
N ALA A 253 -17.37 -19.43 -21.25
CA ALA A 253 -16.43 -18.73 -22.12
C ALA A 253 -17.08 -18.30 -23.46
N GLY A 254 -16.60 -17.18 -24.03
CA GLY A 254 -17.06 -16.65 -25.31
C GLY A 254 -18.48 -16.09 -25.30
N THR A 255 -19.03 -15.74 -24.15
CA THR A 255 -20.46 -15.38 -23.98
C THR A 255 -20.63 -13.88 -23.71
N LEU A 256 -21.73 -13.30 -24.22
CA LEU A 256 -22.25 -12.01 -23.76
C LEU A 256 -23.35 -12.25 -22.71
N ALA A 257 -23.07 -11.91 -21.45
CA ALA A 257 -24.05 -11.99 -20.37
C ALA A 257 -24.79 -10.67 -20.18
N ILE A 258 -26.13 -10.75 -20.17
CA ILE A 258 -27.02 -9.60 -19.96
C ILE A 258 -27.97 -9.93 -18.81
N ALA A 259 -27.73 -9.37 -17.65
CA ALA A 259 -28.52 -9.60 -16.43
C ALA A 259 -29.10 -8.29 -15.90
N ARG A 260 -29.92 -7.64 -16.69
CA ARG A 260 -30.68 -6.42 -16.38
C ARG A 260 -32.00 -6.37 -17.11
N THR A 261 -32.93 -5.60 -16.59
CA THR A 261 -34.23 -5.38 -17.26
C THR A 261 -34.06 -4.64 -18.58
N ARG A 262 -34.96 -4.93 -19.55
CA ARG A 262 -34.99 -4.18 -20.79
C ARG A 262 -35.49 -2.76 -20.55
N GLN A 263 -34.92 -1.79 -21.24
CA GLN A 263 -35.36 -0.41 -21.15
C GLN A 263 -36.78 -0.22 -21.61
N GLU A 264 -37.59 0.51 -20.83
CA GLU A 264 -38.94 0.95 -21.19
C GLU A 264 -38.96 2.50 -21.23
N ASN A 265 -39.42 3.06 -22.36
CA ASN A 265 -39.61 4.50 -22.51
C ASN A 265 -41.09 4.84 -22.35
N ARG A 266 -41.41 5.71 -21.40
CA ARG A 266 -42.79 6.17 -21.13
C ARG A 266 -42.98 7.57 -21.66
N GLU A 267 -43.45 7.65 -22.90
CA GLU A 267 -43.72 8.93 -23.57
C GLU A 267 -44.80 9.75 -22.84
N GLY A 268 -44.58 11.08 -22.79
CA GLY A 268 -45.49 12.02 -22.14
C GLY A 268 -45.50 11.96 -20.60
N TRP A 269 -44.73 11.07 -19.95
CA TRP A 269 -44.73 10.92 -18.49
C TRP A 269 -44.35 12.22 -17.77
N VAL A 270 -43.33 12.93 -18.23
CA VAL A 270 -42.87 14.17 -17.60
C VAL A 270 -43.92 15.27 -17.62
N ALA A 271 -44.67 15.41 -18.75
CA ALA A 271 -45.76 16.37 -18.87
C ALA A 271 -46.91 16.07 -17.89
N LYS A 272 -47.28 14.80 -17.79
CA LYS A 272 -48.31 14.33 -16.83
C LYS A 272 -47.87 14.59 -15.37
N TYR A 273 -46.66 14.24 -15.04
CA TYR A 273 -46.11 14.42 -13.70
C TYR A 273 -46.05 15.91 -13.28
N ARG A 274 -45.58 16.79 -14.18
CA ARG A 274 -45.59 18.24 -13.96
C ARG A 274 -46.98 18.83 -13.78
N ALA A 275 -47.99 18.31 -14.53
CA ALA A 275 -49.38 18.76 -14.38
C ALA A 275 -49.95 18.38 -13.00
N ILE A 276 -49.63 17.16 -12.50
CA ILE A 276 -50.03 16.75 -11.13
C ILE A 276 -49.42 17.66 -10.08
N LYS A 277 -48.11 17.89 -10.14
CA LYS A 277 -47.38 18.69 -9.17
C LYS A 277 -47.76 20.19 -9.17
N LYS A 278 -48.30 20.72 -10.27
CA LYS A 278 -48.90 22.07 -10.36
C LYS A 278 -50.24 22.16 -9.69
N LYS A 279 -51.00 21.06 -9.55
CA LYS A 279 -52.31 21.03 -8.88
C LYS A 279 -52.20 20.88 -7.36
N GLU A 280 -51.05 20.44 -6.86
CA GLU A 280 -50.77 20.26 -5.42
C GLU A 280 -50.17 21.51 -4.76
N LYS A 281 -49.92 22.58 -5.54
CA LYS A 281 -49.50 23.91 -5.12
C LYS A 281 -50.65 24.91 -5.24
#